data_4a36686bba5835ff84164f68700023f7
#
_entry.id   4a36686bba5835ff84164f68700023f7
#
_cell.length_a   1.000
_cell.length_b   1.000
_cell.length_c   1.000
_cell.angle_alpha   90.00
_cell.angle_beta   90.00
_cell.angle_gamma   90.00
#
_symmetry.space_group_name_H-M   'P 1'
#
loop_
_entity.id
_entity.type
_entity.pdbx_description
1 polymer ?
#
loop_
_entity_poly.entity_id
_entity_poly.type
_entity_poly.pdbx_seq_one_letter_code
_entity_poly.pdbx_strand_id
1 'polypeptide(L)'
;MDKIITRRTLVRAAWASVGATAAIRLQGARGATPTNATAFALCGDESHNSDYIRTALTATLVEDGGLSVDFSDQEKLVTYDHLRKYKILIMFRDGRRYNNGYWHQIYWNEKKDKVVSVPPIRRKIGSGYNSWMTQEQGKAIKQWVSEGGALWAFHNNSEASISNSDYREVEGAIYVGHPPIRPFKVKIVNREHPITRGVKDFVVTDEQHYVVYDKDPKYVLARSVNEDGLDYTDLAGRRSNTAEAVWAYDYGKGRVCFMAPGHMISALWNPEYEKMQRNAAKWLLREA
;
A
#
# COMPACT_ATOMS: atom_id res chain seq x y z
N MET A 1 -38.12 -43.12 -38.39
CA MET A 1 -38.29 -41.73 -38.85
C MET A 1 -38.02 -40.81 -37.67
N ASP A 2 -36.76 -40.47 -37.51
CA ASP A 2 -36.30 -39.61 -36.39
C ASP A 2 -36.52 -38.13 -36.78
N LYS A 3 -37.31 -37.45 -35.96
CA LYS A 3 -37.50 -36.00 -36.13
C LYS A 3 -36.28 -35.26 -35.58
N ILE A 4 -35.50 -34.70 -36.46
CA ILE A 4 -34.40 -33.81 -36.12
C ILE A 4 -34.98 -32.53 -35.50
N ILE A 5 -34.73 -32.33 -34.20
CA ILE A 5 -35.05 -31.09 -33.48
C ILE A 5 -33.99 -30.07 -33.82
N THR A 6 -34.33 -29.04 -34.55
CA THR A 6 -33.40 -27.97 -34.93
C THR A 6 -33.22 -26.98 -33.78
N ARG A 7 -32.02 -26.38 -33.70
CA ARG A 7 -31.66 -25.35 -32.66
C ARG A 7 -32.68 -24.20 -32.56
N ARG A 8 -33.42 -23.91 -33.59
CA ARG A 8 -34.46 -22.85 -33.60
C ARG A 8 -35.69 -23.21 -32.76
N THR A 9 -36.02 -24.48 -32.60
CA THR A 9 -37.17 -24.93 -31.82
C THR A 9 -36.91 -24.84 -30.31
N LEU A 10 -35.65 -25.04 -29.87
CA LEU A 10 -35.25 -24.92 -28.48
C LEU A 10 -35.27 -23.47 -27.98
N VAL A 11 -34.89 -22.50 -28.83
CA VAL A 11 -34.88 -21.09 -28.44
C VAL A 11 -36.31 -20.52 -28.27
N ARG A 12 -37.28 -21.03 -28.98
CA ARG A 12 -38.67 -20.57 -28.81
C ARG A 12 -39.37 -21.15 -27.59
N ALA A 13 -38.95 -22.30 -27.09
CA ALA A 13 -39.52 -22.89 -25.87
C ALA A 13 -39.01 -22.23 -24.59
N ALA A 14 -37.84 -21.59 -24.63
CA ALA A 14 -37.23 -20.92 -23.47
C ALA A 14 -37.83 -19.53 -23.21
N TRP A 15 -38.56 -18.92 -24.13
CA TRP A 15 -39.12 -17.57 -23.99
C TRP A 15 -40.59 -17.53 -23.59
N ALA A 16 -41.26 -18.67 -23.48
CA ALA A 16 -42.69 -18.74 -23.12
C ALA A 16 -42.95 -18.93 -21.61
N SER A 17 -41.91 -19.03 -20.78
CA SER A 17 -42.06 -19.24 -19.33
C SER A 17 -41.51 -18.11 -18.45
N VAL A 18 -41.15 -16.93 -18.99
CA VAL A 18 -40.73 -15.76 -18.22
C VAL A 18 -41.74 -14.62 -18.36
N GLY A 19 -42.98 -14.95 -18.05
CA GLY A 19 -44.09 -14.01 -18.00
C GLY A 19 -44.70 -13.90 -16.61
N ALA A 20 -43.88 -14.03 -15.52
CA ALA A 20 -44.27 -13.66 -14.18
C ALA A 20 -43.41 -12.44 -13.76
N THR A 21 -44.06 -11.31 -13.79
CA THR A 21 -43.60 -10.00 -13.35
C THR A 21 -42.97 -10.06 -11.96
N ALA A 22 -41.66 -10.24 -11.90
CA ALA A 22 -40.91 -9.71 -10.79
C ALA A 22 -40.53 -8.26 -11.17
N ALA A 23 -41.32 -7.30 -10.78
CA ALA A 23 -40.91 -5.90 -10.69
C ALA A 23 -39.76 -5.83 -9.69
N ILE A 24 -38.55 -6.04 -10.18
CA ILE A 24 -37.35 -5.64 -9.45
C ILE A 24 -37.42 -4.11 -9.39
N ARG A 25 -37.97 -3.59 -8.33
CA ARG A 25 -37.73 -2.20 -7.94
C ARG A 25 -36.23 -2.05 -7.85
N LEU A 26 -35.62 -1.47 -8.83
CA LEU A 26 -34.36 -0.75 -8.68
C LEU A 26 -34.62 0.33 -7.62
N GLN A 27 -34.54 -0.06 -6.35
CA GLN A 27 -34.35 0.92 -5.29
C GLN A 27 -33.00 1.55 -5.61
N GLY A 28 -33.07 2.83 -5.95
CA GLY A 28 -31.89 3.65 -6.22
C GLY A 28 -30.83 3.40 -5.16
N ALA A 29 -29.59 3.46 -5.55
CA ALA A 29 -28.43 3.35 -4.70
C ALA A 29 -28.59 4.25 -3.46
N ARG A 30 -29.22 3.72 -2.44
CA ARG A 30 -29.17 4.26 -1.09
C ARG A 30 -27.72 4.10 -0.67
N GLY A 31 -27.15 5.18 -0.21
CA GLY A 31 -25.76 5.34 0.13
C GLY A 31 -25.15 4.09 0.74
N ALA A 32 -23.91 3.83 0.34
CA ALA A 32 -23.15 2.66 0.78
C ALA A 32 -23.42 2.39 2.25
N THR A 33 -23.78 1.15 2.56
CA THR A 33 -23.94 0.67 3.94
C THR A 33 -22.70 1.12 4.72
N PRO A 34 -22.82 1.66 5.93
CA PRO A 34 -21.63 2.00 6.71
C PRO A 34 -20.74 0.78 6.77
N THR A 35 -19.51 0.88 6.32
CA THR A 35 -18.60 -0.24 6.38
C THR A 35 -18.24 -0.45 7.83
N ASN A 36 -18.26 -1.69 8.32
CA ASN A 36 -17.75 -2.08 9.62
C ASN A 36 -16.26 -2.47 9.54
N ALA A 37 -15.59 -2.14 8.43
CA ALA A 37 -14.19 -2.46 8.26
C ALA A 37 -13.35 -1.71 9.30
N THR A 38 -12.35 -2.42 9.83
CA THR A 38 -11.44 -1.88 10.86
C THR A 38 -10.39 -0.97 10.24
N ALA A 39 -9.95 -1.28 9.01
CA ALA A 39 -8.92 -0.54 8.29
C ALA A 39 -9.39 -0.07 6.92
N PHE A 40 -8.90 1.10 6.52
CA PHE A 40 -8.94 1.58 5.15
C PHE A 40 -7.54 1.51 4.57
N ALA A 41 -7.36 0.87 3.42
CA ALA A 41 -6.09 0.75 2.72
C ALA A 41 -6.13 1.53 1.40
N LEU A 42 -5.36 2.61 1.33
CA LEU A 42 -5.05 3.28 0.07
C LEU A 42 -3.80 2.64 -0.52
N CYS A 43 -3.93 1.95 -1.64
CA CYS A 43 -2.83 1.20 -2.25
C CYS A 43 -2.81 1.31 -3.77
N GLY A 44 -1.61 1.12 -4.31
CA GLY A 44 -1.36 1.10 -5.74
C GLY A 44 -0.97 2.45 -6.32
N ASP A 45 0.09 2.41 -7.09
CA ASP A 45 0.63 3.51 -7.89
C ASP A 45 1.25 2.95 -9.19
N GLU A 46 1.99 3.77 -9.92
CA GLU A 46 2.59 3.36 -11.19
C GLU A 46 3.61 2.23 -11.05
N SER A 47 4.40 2.26 -9.99
CA SER A 47 5.48 1.30 -9.73
C SER A 47 5.02 0.12 -8.85
N HIS A 48 3.93 0.29 -8.12
CA HIS A 48 3.44 -0.65 -7.13
C HIS A 48 1.97 -0.98 -7.41
N ASN A 49 1.76 -2.05 -8.18
CA ASN A 49 0.42 -2.47 -8.60
C ASN A 49 -0.46 -2.84 -7.39
N SER A 50 -1.67 -2.28 -7.34
CA SER A 50 -2.64 -2.52 -6.26
C SER A 50 -3.03 -3.99 -6.11
N ASP A 51 -2.93 -4.79 -7.17
CA ASP A 51 -3.36 -6.20 -7.11
C ASP A 51 -2.43 -7.06 -6.27
N TYR A 52 -1.09 -6.92 -6.43
CA TYR A 52 -0.18 -7.69 -5.58
C TYR A 52 -0.20 -7.21 -4.13
N ILE A 53 -0.33 -5.88 -3.91
CA ILE A 53 -0.42 -5.31 -2.55
C ILE A 53 -1.67 -5.86 -1.86
N ARG A 54 -2.82 -5.77 -2.53
CA ARG A 54 -4.09 -6.27 -2.00
C ARG A 54 -4.02 -7.77 -1.73
N THR A 55 -3.45 -8.55 -2.65
CA THR A 55 -3.25 -10.00 -2.49
C THR A 55 -2.40 -10.29 -1.27
N ALA A 56 -1.26 -9.61 -1.12
CA ALA A 56 -0.36 -9.82 0.00
C ALA A 56 -1.01 -9.46 1.34
N LEU A 57 -1.60 -8.27 1.43
CA LEU A 57 -2.22 -7.81 2.68
C LEU A 57 -3.49 -8.60 3.02
N THR A 58 -4.23 -9.12 2.02
CA THR A 58 -5.39 -9.98 2.27
C THR A 58 -4.94 -11.27 2.95
N ALA A 59 -3.95 -11.97 2.43
CA ALA A 59 -3.44 -13.20 3.05
C ALA A 59 -2.98 -12.93 4.49
N THR A 60 -2.09 -11.95 4.68
CA THR A 60 -1.44 -11.73 6.00
C THR A 60 -2.35 -11.06 7.03
N LEU A 61 -3.17 -10.08 6.63
CA LEU A 61 -3.93 -9.25 7.57
C LEU A 61 -5.39 -9.68 7.68
N VAL A 62 -6.03 -10.10 6.58
CA VAL A 62 -7.45 -10.48 6.59
C VAL A 62 -7.58 -11.97 6.94
N GLU A 63 -6.97 -12.86 6.16
CA GLU A 63 -7.14 -14.31 6.33
C GLU A 63 -6.45 -14.81 7.60
N ASP A 64 -5.17 -14.48 7.79
CA ASP A 64 -4.38 -14.91 8.94
C ASP A 64 -4.59 -14.01 10.18
N GLY A 65 -4.80 -12.71 9.97
CA GLY A 65 -4.87 -11.71 11.03
C GLY A 65 -6.28 -11.36 11.50
N GLY A 66 -7.32 -11.75 10.75
CA GLY A 66 -8.73 -11.46 11.08
C GLY A 66 -9.11 -9.97 10.95
N LEU A 67 -8.28 -9.15 10.33
CA LEU A 67 -8.55 -7.72 10.13
C LEU A 67 -9.57 -7.53 8.99
N SER A 68 -10.57 -6.68 9.18
CA SER A 68 -11.46 -6.27 8.08
C SER A 68 -10.90 -5.03 7.40
N VAL A 69 -10.68 -5.09 6.08
CA VAL A 69 -9.99 -4.04 5.31
C VAL A 69 -10.79 -3.64 4.07
N ASP A 70 -11.06 -2.34 3.94
CA ASP A 70 -11.57 -1.75 2.70
C ASP A 70 -10.37 -1.26 1.86
N PHE A 71 -10.16 -1.84 0.69
CA PHE A 71 -9.10 -1.46 -0.24
C PHE A 71 -9.58 -0.46 -1.28
N SER A 72 -8.77 0.56 -1.56
CA SER A 72 -9.05 1.55 -2.61
C SER A 72 -7.76 2.11 -3.21
N ASP A 73 -7.83 2.57 -4.45
CA ASP A 73 -6.84 3.40 -5.14
C ASP A 73 -7.27 4.88 -5.23
N GLN A 74 -8.43 5.22 -4.65
CA GLN A 74 -9.06 6.52 -4.76
C GLN A 74 -8.48 7.52 -3.76
N GLU A 75 -7.48 8.30 -4.16
CA GLU A 75 -6.79 9.32 -3.34
C GLU A 75 -7.76 10.31 -2.68
N LYS A 76 -8.85 10.67 -3.37
CA LYS A 76 -9.86 11.62 -2.87
C LYS A 76 -10.60 11.15 -1.62
N LEU A 77 -10.53 9.85 -1.29
CA LEU A 77 -11.13 9.30 -0.07
C LEU A 77 -10.31 9.62 1.19
N VAL A 78 -9.07 10.09 1.04
CA VAL A 78 -8.26 10.51 2.18
C VAL A 78 -8.77 11.86 2.69
N THR A 79 -9.84 11.82 3.46
CA THR A 79 -10.46 12.97 4.13
C THR A 79 -10.75 12.63 5.57
N TYR A 80 -10.80 13.63 6.46
CA TYR A 80 -11.11 13.39 7.88
C TYR A 80 -12.43 12.64 8.04
N ASP A 81 -13.49 13.05 7.34
CA ASP A 81 -14.82 12.41 7.42
C ASP A 81 -14.83 10.95 6.94
N HIS A 82 -13.96 10.60 6.01
CA HIS A 82 -13.83 9.21 5.61
C HIS A 82 -13.00 8.43 6.62
N LEU A 83 -11.84 8.95 7.02
CA LEU A 83 -10.91 8.27 7.93
C LEU A 83 -11.50 7.98 9.30
N ARG A 84 -12.35 8.87 9.86
CA ARG A 84 -12.99 8.67 11.18
C ARG A 84 -13.90 7.45 11.26
N LYS A 85 -14.20 6.80 10.14
CA LYS A 85 -14.96 5.54 10.08
C LYS A 85 -14.10 4.31 10.38
N TYR A 86 -12.78 4.46 10.40
CA TYR A 86 -11.82 3.38 10.54
C TYR A 86 -10.93 3.60 11.75
N LYS A 87 -10.31 2.52 12.22
CA LYS A 87 -9.29 2.56 13.28
C LYS A 87 -7.89 2.69 12.70
N ILE A 88 -7.64 2.10 11.52
CA ILE A 88 -6.33 2.09 10.85
C ILE A 88 -6.47 2.66 9.44
N LEU A 89 -5.55 3.54 9.07
CA LEU A 89 -5.25 3.92 7.69
C LEU A 89 -3.98 3.20 7.26
N ILE A 90 -4.08 2.29 6.30
CA ILE A 90 -2.95 1.66 5.64
C ILE A 90 -2.61 2.48 4.39
N MET A 91 -1.38 2.98 4.32
CA MET A 91 -0.87 3.78 3.21
C MET A 91 0.22 2.99 2.49
N PHE A 92 -0.11 2.46 1.31
CA PHE A 92 0.81 1.70 0.46
C PHE A 92 0.77 2.26 -0.96
N ARG A 93 1.17 3.50 -1.06
CA ARG A 93 1.19 4.29 -2.28
C ARG A 93 2.27 5.37 -2.15
N ASP A 94 2.99 5.65 -3.24
CA ASP A 94 3.97 6.73 -3.27
C ASP A 94 3.34 8.14 -3.20
N GLY A 95 4.17 9.16 -3.24
CA GLY A 95 3.73 10.56 -3.18
C GLY A 95 3.32 11.15 -4.52
N ARG A 96 3.50 10.44 -5.64
CA ARG A 96 3.33 11.00 -6.98
C ARG A 96 1.95 10.76 -7.56
N ARG A 97 1.51 11.70 -8.37
CA ARG A 97 0.36 11.52 -9.25
C ARG A 97 0.83 11.21 -10.65
N TYR A 98 0.47 10.04 -11.12
CA TYR A 98 0.77 9.57 -12.47
C TYR A 98 -0.42 9.83 -13.38
N ASN A 99 -0.35 10.91 -14.14
CA ASN A 99 -1.48 11.35 -14.98
C ASN A 99 -1.67 10.49 -16.24
N ASN A 100 -0.74 9.61 -16.54
CA ASN A 100 -0.73 8.79 -17.75
C ASN A 100 -1.04 7.29 -17.48
N GLY A 101 -1.39 6.93 -16.25
CA GLY A 101 -1.51 5.53 -15.85
C GLY A 101 -0.17 4.79 -15.91
N TYR A 102 -0.17 3.53 -16.25
CA TYR A 102 1.05 2.76 -16.40
C TYR A 102 1.90 3.31 -17.55
N TRP A 103 3.06 3.86 -17.24
CA TRP A 103 3.89 4.56 -18.20
C TRP A 103 4.75 3.64 -19.07
N HIS A 104 4.89 2.36 -18.75
CA HIS A 104 5.60 1.38 -19.53
C HIS A 104 4.66 0.39 -20.22
N GLN A 105 4.14 0.77 -21.37
CA GLN A 105 3.58 -0.21 -22.28
C GLN A 105 4.74 -0.87 -23.04
N ILE A 106 4.91 -2.16 -22.83
CA ILE A 106 5.88 -2.97 -23.56
C ILE A 106 5.14 -3.95 -24.48
N TYR A 107 5.69 -4.18 -25.65
CA TYR A 107 5.19 -5.20 -26.55
C TYR A 107 6.36 -5.89 -27.26
N TRP A 108 6.14 -7.12 -27.69
CA TRP A 108 7.07 -7.83 -28.52
C TRP A 108 6.98 -7.31 -29.95
N ASN A 109 8.08 -6.83 -30.52
CA ASN A 109 8.15 -6.41 -31.91
C ASN A 109 8.79 -7.52 -32.75
N GLU A 110 7.98 -8.29 -33.47
CA GLU A 110 8.41 -9.42 -34.30
C GLU A 110 9.45 -9.02 -35.36
N LYS A 111 9.28 -7.85 -35.98
CA LYS A 111 10.21 -7.36 -37.02
C LYS A 111 11.61 -7.03 -36.45
N LYS A 112 11.69 -6.69 -35.18
CA LYS A 112 12.94 -6.33 -34.49
C LYS A 112 13.43 -7.43 -33.57
N ASP A 113 12.66 -8.50 -33.42
CA ASP A 113 12.94 -9.62 -32.53
C ASP A 113 13.34 -9.18 -31.12
N LYS A 114 12.59 -8.23 -30.57
CA LYS A 114 12.85 -7.68 -29.23
C LYS A 114 11.63 -7.03 -28.58
N VAL A 115 11.68 -6.94 -27.27
CA VAL A 115 10.75 -6.14 -26.48
C VAL A 115 10.98 -4.65 -26.75
N VAL A 116 9.93 -3.93 -27.05
CA VAL A 116 9.94 -2.49 -27.31
C VAL A 116 9.01 -1.79 -26.33
N SER A 117 9.47 -0.72 -25.73
CA SER A 117 8.65 0.18 -24.93
C SER A 117 7.94 1.18 -25.83
N VAL A 118 6.64 1.34 -25.65
CA VAL A 118 5.88 2.43 -26.25
C VAL A 118 5.91 3.59 -25.27
N PRO A 119 6.54 4.72 -25.64
CA PRO A 119 6.46 5.90 -24.79
C PRO A 119 4.99 6.29 -24.63
N PRO A 120 4.51 6.60 -23.42
CA PRO A 120 3.15 7.07 -23.21
C PRO A 120 2.92 8.34 -24.05
N ILE A 121 1.73 8.47 -24.63
CA ILE A 121 1.30 9.73 -25.24
C ILE A 121 1.23 10.77 -24.12
N ARG A 122 2.28 11.57 -24.01
CA ARG A 122 2.31 12.64 -23.01
C ARG A 122 1.31 13.72 -23.41
N ARG A 123 0.16 13.79 -22.75
CA ARG A 123 -0.51 15.08 -22.64
C ARG A 123 0.50 16.04 -22.00
N LYS A 124 0.59 17.29 -22.48
CA LYS A 124 1.35 18.35 -21.79
C LYS A 124 0.73 18.57 -20.40
N ILE A 125 1.24 17.83 -19.42
CA ILE A 125 0.95 18.02 -18.01
C ILE A 125 2.20 18.70 -17.49
N GLY A 126 2.03 19.79 -16.73
CA GLY A 126 3.12 20.66 -16.32
C GLY A 126 4.36 19.91 -15.85
N SER A 127 5.52 20.43 -16.18
CA SER A 127 6.80 19.94 -15.69
C SER A 127 6.87 20.19 -14.17
N GLY A 128 6.90 19.13 -13.37
CA GLY A 128 7.10 19.21 -11.93
C GLY A 128 6.67 17.94 -11.20
N TYR A 129 7.17 17.79 -9.99
CA TYR A 129 6.70 16.76 -9.05
C TYR A 129 5.23 17.04 -8.72
N ASN A 130 4.33 16.24 -9.26
CA ASN A 130 2.90 16.32 -8.95
C ASN A 130 2.59 15.37 -7.81
N SER A 131 2.46 15.91 -6.60
CA SER A 131 1.91 15.15 -5.48
C SER A 131 0.41 14.95 -5.64
N TRP A 132 -0.07 13.75 -5.28
CA TRP A 132 -1.50 13.53 -5.14
C TRP A 132 -2.02 14.04 -3.78
N MET A 133 -1.18 14.01 -2.75
CA MET A 133 -1.57 14.42 -1.40
C MET A 133 -1.62 15.95 -1.30
N THR A 134 -2.81 16.49 -1.18
CA THR A 134 -3.02 17.91 -0.92
C THR A 134 -2.68 18.27 0.52
N GLN A 135 -2.48 19.57 0.81
CA GLN A 135 -2.21 20.02 2.18
C GLN A 135 -3.38 19.69 3.12
N GLU A 136 -4.60 19.77 2.62
CA GLU A 136 -5.82 19.40 3.38
C GLU A 136 -5.84 17.92 3.74
N GLN A 137 -5.39 17.06 2.85
CA GLN A 137 -5.29 15.62 3.12
C GLN A 137 -4.24 15.31 4.20
N GLY A 138 -3.07 15.93 4.14
CA GLY A 138 -2.06 15.81 5.19
C GLY A 138 -2.57 16.28 6.55
N LYS A 139 -3.23 17.44 6.59
CA LYS A 139 -3.88 17.96 7.81
C LYS A 139 -4.97 17.00 8.33
N ALA A 140 -5.78 16.43 7.44
CA ALA A 140 -6.81 15.47 7.82
C ALA A 140 -6.22 14.22 8.47
N ILE A 141 -5.14 13.66 7.90
CA ILE A 141 -4.42 12.53 8.50
C ILE A 141 -3.85 12.92 9.86
N LYS A 142 -3.16 14.07 9.95
CA LYS A 142 -2.55 14.55 11.19
C LYS A 142 -3.58 14.72 12.30
N GLN A 143 -4.70 15.39 12.01
CA GLN A 143 -5.78 15.56 12.95
C GLN A 143 -6.32 14.20 13.40
N TRP A 144 -6.68 13.34 12.45
CA TRP A 144 -7.28 12.04 12.74
C TRP A 144 -6.36 11.15 13.57
N VAL A 145 -5.06 11.10 13.26
CA VAL A 145 -4.10 10.33 14.07
C VAL A 145 -3.97 10.94 15.46
N SER A 146 -3.84 12.28 15.57
CA SER A 146 -3.71 12.93 16.88
C SER A 146 -4.91 12.68 17.80
N GLU A 147 -6.08 12.43 17.24
CA GLU A 147 -7.32 12.14 17.95
C GLU A 147 -7.51 10.66 18.29
N GLY A 148 -6.66 9.76 17.82
CA GLY A 148 -6.70 8.35 18.21
C GLY A 148 -6.68 7.35 17.05
N GLY A 149 -6.67 7.81 15.80
CA GLY A 149 -6.49 6.98 14.62
C GLY A 149 -5.08 6.38 14.54
N ALA A 150 -4.89 5.34 13.77
CA ALA A 150 -3.60 4.68 13.58
C ALA A 150 -3.14 4.74 12.12
N LEU A 151 -1.98 5.37 11.86
CA LEU A 151 -1.34 5.37 10.55
C LEU A 151 -0.41 4.17 10.43
N TRP A 152 -0.58 3.38 9.39
CA TRP A 152 0.34 2.32 9.00
C TRP A 152 0.84 2.54 7.58
N ALA A 153 2.04 3.10 7.47
CA ALA A 153 2.67 3.41 6.20
C ALA A 153 3.63 2.30 5.77
N PHE A 154 3.64 2.03 4.47
CA PHE A 154 4.49 1.01 3.86
C PHE A 154 5.38 1.59 2.79
N HIS A 155 6.59 1.02 2.70
CA HIS A 155 7.49 1.08 1.55
C HIS A 155 7.73 2.50 1.03
N ASN A 156 7.24 2.77 -0.17
CA ASN A 156 7.40 4.04 -0.88
C ASN A 156 6.55 5.20 -0.33
N ASN A 157 5.72 4.96 0.67
CA ASN A 157 4.79 5.97 1.16
C ASN A 157 5.48 7.19 1.78
N SER A 158 6.70 7.04 2.32
CA SER A 158 7.52 8.16 2.80
C SER A 158 7.87 9.19 1.72
N GLU A 159 7.64 8.89 0.45
CA GLU A 159 7.72 9.87 -0.64
C GLU A 159 6.62 10.93 -0.56
N ALA A 160 5.43 10.61 -0.04
CA ALA A 160 4.36 11.58 0.17
C ALA A 160 4.77 12.70 1.14
N SER A 161 5.72 12.44 2.03
CA SER A 161 6.30 13.39 2.97
C SER A 161 7.15 14.49 2.28
N ILE A 162 7.59 14.29 1.04
CA ILE A 162 8.39 15.28 0.30
C ILE A 162 7.62 16.58 0.08
N SER A 163 6.34 16.47 -0.21
CA SER A 163 5.49 17.60 -0.58
C SER A 163 4.47 18.01 0.48
N ASN A 164 4.40 17.29 1.60
CA ASN A 164 3.41 17.52 2.64
C ASN A 164 4.04 17.49 4.04
N SER A 165 4.22 18.67 4.62
CA SER A 165 4.87 18.81 5.93
C SER A 165 4.03 18.26 7.08
N ASP A 166 2.70 18.37 7.03
CA ASP A 166 1.82 17.81 8.05
C ASP A 166 1.86 16.28 8.03
N TYR A 167 1.91 15.68 6.83
CA TYR A 167 2.08 14.24 6.70
C TYR A 167 3.46 13.78 7.18
N ARG A 168 4.54 14.50 6.80
CA ARG A 168 5.91 14.23 7.25
C ARG A 168 6.02 14.25 8.77
N GLU A 169 5.36 15.21 9.41
CA GLU A 169 5.35 15.30 10.87
C GLU A 169 4.72 14.06 11.50
N VAL A 170 3.67 13.50 10.89
CA VAL A 170 3.00 12.28 11.39
C VAL A 170 3.78 11.03 11.05
N GLU A 171 4.21 10.87 9.81
CA GLU A 171 4.90 9.64 9.34
C GLU A 171 6.34 9.54 9.86
N GLY A 172 7.02 10.68 10.01
CA GLY A 172 8.28 10.81 10.71
C GLY A 172 9.53 10.65 9.87
N ALA A 173 9.42 10.65 8.55
CA ALA A 173 10.56 10.55 7.66
C ALA A 173 10.30 11.20 6.30
N ILE A 174 11.35 11.31 5.49
CA ILE A 174 11.27 11.68 4.09
C ILE A 174 12.13 10.71 3.26
N TYR A 175 11.56 10.22 2.18
CA TYR A 175 12.25 9.32 1.24
C TYR A 175 13.40 10.04 0.51
N VAL A 176 14.55 9.36 0.43
CA VAL A 176 15.76 9.86 -0.23
C VAL A 176 16.43 8.86 -1.17
N GLY A 177 15.68 7.86 -1.62
CA GLY A 177 16.11 6.92 -2.66
C GLY A 177 16.29 5.49 -2.19
N HIS A 178 16.60 4.64 -3.15
CA HIS A 178 16.94 3.22 -2.94
C HIS A 178 17.87 2.74 -4.07
N PRO A 179 18.73 1.74 -3.83
CA PRO A 179 19.42 1.03 -4.89
C PRO A 179 18.44 0.14 -5.68
N PRO A 180 18.84 -0.44 -6.81
CA PRO A 180 18.08 -1.49 -7.48
C PRO A 180 17.70 -2.63 -6.52
N ILE A 181 16.60 -3.33 -6.84
CA ILE A 181 16.15 -4.52 -6.09
C ILE A 181 17.33 -5.48 -5.87
N ARG A 182 17.55 -5.87 -4.62
CA ARG A 182 18.61 -6.78 -4.19
C ARG A 182 18.33 -7.43 -2.85
N PRO A 183 18.99 -8.53 -2.48
CA PRO A 183 18.89 -9.08 -1.13
C PRO A 183 19.46 -8.11 -0.09
N PHE A 184 18.75 -7.95 1.02
CA PHE A 184 19.25 -7.29 2.23
C PHE A 184 18.64 -7.92 3.47
N LYS A 185 19.32 -7.75 4.61
CA LYS A 185 18.84 -8.24 5.90
C LYS A 185 18.02 -7.16 6.60
N VAL A 186 16.87 -7.55 7.12
CA VAL A 186 16.12 -6.77 8.11
C VAL A 186 16.55 -7.24 9.49
N LYS A 187 17.27 -6.40 10.21
CA LYS A 187 17.83 -6.67 11.52
C LYS A 187 16.98 -6.02 12.61
N ILE A 188 16.46 -6.81 13.52
CA ILE A 188 15.66 -6.32 14.64
C ILE A 188 16.58 -5.65 15.66
N VAL A 189 16.33 -4.37 15.94
CA VAL A 189 17.12 -3.58 16.89
C VAL A 189 16.42 -3.37 18.23
N ASN A 190 15.08 -3.42 18.26
CA ASN A 190 14.31 -3.42 19.51
C ASN A 190 13.43 -4.68 19.54
N ARG A 191 13.82 -5.68 20.34
CA ARG A 191 13.14 -6.98 20.44
C ARG A 191 12.00 -7.01 21.47
N GLU A 192 11.94 -6.00 22.32
CA GLU A 192 10.95 -5.92 23.41
C GLU A 192 9.64 -5.26 22.96
N HIS A 193 9.69 -4.49 21.88
CA HIS A 193 8.50 -3.82 21.36
C HIS A 193 7.47 -4.86 20.86
N PRO A 194 6.15 -4.69 21.13
CA PRO A 194 5.12 -5.64 20.73
C PRO A 194 5.18 -6.02 19.23
N ILE A 195 5.48 -5.09 18.34
CA ILE A 195 5.57 -5.32 16.88
C ILE A 195 6.67 -6.33 16.54
N THR A 196 7.79 -6.29 17.21
CA THR A 196 8.98 -7.11 16.91
C THR A 196 9.14 -8.31 17.84
N ARG A 197 8.28 -8.43 18.86
CA ARG A 197 8.33 -9.55 19.79
C ARG A 197 8.20 -10.89 19.08
N GLY A 198 9.16 -11.78 19.29
CA GLY A 198 9.22 -13.10 18.68
C GLY A 198 9.57 -13.11 17.18
N VAL A 199 9.92 -11.95 16.60
CA VAL A 199 10.40 -11.84 15.22
C VAL A 199 11.92 -12.01 15.20
N LYS A 200 12.41 -12.86 14.29
CA LYS A 200 13.84 -13.03 14.04
C LYS A 200 14.31 -12.08 12.96
N ASP A 201 15.63 -11.85 12.87
CA ASP A 201 16.23 -11.20 11.72
C ASP A 201 15.97 -12.05 10.46
N PHE A 202 15.68 -11.41 9.34
CA PHE A 202 15.34 -12.10 8.10
C PHE A 202 15.93 -11.39 6.89
N VAL A 203 16.02 -12.11 5.77
CA VAL A 203 16.49 -11.58 4.49
C VAL A 203 15.31 -11.49 3.53
N VAL A 204 15.23 -10.39 2.80
CA VAL A 204 14.31 -10.19 1.69
C VAL A 204 15.07 -9.73 0.46
N THR A 205 14.53 -10.06 -0.71
CA THR A 205 14.95 -9.43 -1.98
C THR A 205 13.91 -8.36 -2.31
N ASP A 206 14.32 -7.09 -2.19
CA ASP A 206 13.41 -5.96 -2.33
C ASP A 206 14.19 -4.65 -2.60
N GLU A 207 13.52 -3.52 -2.68
CA GLU A 207 14.13 -2.19 -2.68
C GLU A 207 14.46 -1.78 -1.25
N GLN A 208 15.75 -1.56 -0.97
CA GLN A 208 16.20 -1.05 0.31
C GLN A 208 16.00 0.47 0.36
N HIS A 209 14.88 0.91 0.91
CA HIS A 209 14.55 2.34 1.01
C HIS A 209 15.42 3.06 2.04
N TYR A 210 15.93 4.21 1.66
CA TYR A 210 16.67 5.14 2.51
C TYR A 210 15.80 6.36 2.80
N VAL A 211 15.84 6.82 4.03
CA VAL A 211 15.05 7.95 4.51
C VAL A 211 15.90 8.93 5.31
N VAL A 212 15.49 10.19 5.36
CA VAL A 212 15.86 11.10 6.44
C VAL A 212 14.82 10.94 7.54
N TYR A 213 15.23 10.31 8.63
CA TYR A 213 14.35 10.03 9.77
C TYR A 213 14.32 11.22 10.72
N ASP A 214 13.14 11.70 11.08
CA ASP A 214 12.92 12.95 11.81
C ASP A 214 12.56 12.75 13.29
N LYS A 215 12.43 11.50 13.75
CA LYS A 215 12.00 11.19 15.12
C LYS A 215 13.16 10.67 15.96
N ASP A 216 12.91 10.49 17.27
CA ASP A 216 13.87 9.90 18.19
C ASP A 216 14.28 8.49 17.71
N PRO A 217 15.57 8.20 17.57
CA PRO A 217 16.06 6.88 17.16
C PRO A 217 15.58 5.70 18.01
N LYS A 218 15.13 5.94 19.25
CA LYS A 218 14.54 4.89 20.11
C LYS A 218 13.28 4.25 19.53
N TYR A 219 12.58 4.94 18.62
CA TYR A 219 11.37 4.42 17.96
C TYR A 219 11.68 3.50 16.78
N VAL A 220 12.94 3.40 16.35
CA VAL A 220 13.37 2.48 15.30
C VAL A 220 13.36 1.06 15.86
N LEU A 221 12.59 0.18 15.23
CA LEU A 221 12.41 -1.21 15.64
C LEU A 221 13.28 -2.19 14.85
N ALA A 222 13.54 -1.85 13.57
CA ALA A 222 14.41 -2.65 12.70
C ALA A 222 15.14 -1.76 11.70
N ARG A 223 16.33 -2.23 11.28
CA ARG A 223 17.13 -1.62 10.22
C ARG A 223 17.35 -2.59 9.08
N SER A 224 17.31 -2.10 7.85
CA SER A 224 17.81 -2.83 6.70
C SER A 224 19.34 -2.71 6.64
N VAL A 225 20.01 -3.82 6.39
CA VAL A 225 21.46 -3.89 6.31
C VAL A 225 21.85 -4.63 5.03
N ASN A 226 22.63 -3.98 4.21
CA ASN A 226 23.23 -4.61 3.05
C ASN A 226 24.54 -5.28 3.43
N GLU A 227 24.58 -6.62 3.40
CA GLU A 227 25.73 -7.40 3.85
C GLU A 227 26.74 -7.70 2.73
N ASP A 228 26.46 -7.32 1.49
CA ASP A 228 27.36 -7.53 0.33
C ASP A 228 28.48 -6.46 0.25
N GLY A 229 28.51 -5.53 1.20
CA GLY A 229 29.50 -4.45 1.27
C GLY A 229 29.26 -3.29 0.29
N LEU A 230 28.13 -3.32 -0.44
CA LEU A 230 27.76 -2.24 -1.36
C LEU A 230 27.02 -1.13 -0.60
N ASP A 231 27.68 -0.01 -0.37
CA ASP A 231 27.03 1.19 0.13
C ASP A 231 26.16 1.84 -0.95
N TYR A 232 25.09 2.47 -0.52
CA TYR A 232 24.27 3.34 -1.36
C TYR A 232 24.50 4.80 -0.96
N THR A 233 24.65 5.67 -1.97
CA THR A 233 24.65 7.11 -1.75
C THR A 233 23.25 7.64 -2.06
N ASP A 234 22.55 8.10 -1.04
CA ASP A 234 21.19 8.59 -1.14
C ASP A 234 21.11 10.00 -1.78
N LEU A 235 19.89 10.46 -2.07
CA LEU A 235 19.65 11.78 -2.67
C LEU A 235 20.07 12.95 -1.77
N ALA A 236 20.27 12.71 -0.48
CA ALA A 236 20.84 13.68 0.46
C ALA A 236 22.39 13.63 0.52
N GLY A 237 23.02 12.80 -0.31
CA GLY A 237 24.47 12.65 -0.40
C GLY A 237 25.09 11.82 0.73
N ARG A 238 24.29 11.13 1.55
CA ARG A 238 24.79 10.27 2.62
C ARG A 238 25.09 8.88 2.06
N ARG A 239 26.24 8.34 2.42
CA ARG A 239 26.66 7.00 2.01
C ARG A 239 26.52 6.02 3.17
N SER A 240 25.77 4.95 2.98
CA SER A 240 25.54 3.93 4.00
C SER A 240 25.12 2.60 3.37
N ASN A 241 25.38 1.49 4.07
CA ASN A 241 24.81 0.19 3.78
C ASN A 241 23.59 -0.13 4.66
N THR A 242 23.16 0.82 5.49
CA THR A 242 22.12 0.64 6.51
C THR A 242 21.09 1.76 6.42
N ALA A 243 19.82 1.42 6.55
CA ALA A 243 18.72 2.39 6.65
C ALA A 243 17.71 1.97 7.73
N GLU A 244 16.92 2.91 8.23
CA GLU A 244 15.76 2.65 9.07
C GLU A 244 14.71 1.90 8.25
N ALA A 245 14.32 0.70 8.70
CA ALA A 245 13.39 -0.15 7.97
C ALA A 245 12.02 -0.28 8.62
N VAL A 246 11.95 -0.18 9.94
CA VAL A 246 10.69 -0.23 10.69
C VAL A 246 10.79 0.72 11.86
N TRP A 247 9.77 1.56 12.03
CA TRP A 247 9.62 2.38 13.24
C TRP A 247 8.17 2.46 13.68
N ALA A 248 7.95 2.70 14.96
CA ALA A 248 6.62 2.90 15.52
C ALA A 248 6.66 3.76 16.77
N TYR A 249 5.62 4.61 16.93
CA TYR A 249 5.48 5.50 18.08
C TYR A 249 4.04 5.97 18.27
N ASP A 250 3.77 6.47 19.45
CA ASP A 250 2.52 7.17 19.75
C ASP A 250 2.58 8.61 19.20
N TYR A 251 1.48 9.08 18.58
CA TYR A 251 1.32 10.45 18.08
C TYR A 251 0.00 11.03 18.56
N GLY A 252 0.04 11.98 19.49
CA GLY A 252 -1.15 12.44 20.18
C GLY A 252 -1.82 11.29 20.92
N LYS A 253 -3.09 11.02 20.59
CA LYS A 253 -3.83 9.85 21.10
C LYS A 253 -3.72 8.63 20.18
N GLY A 254 -3.15 8.78 19.00
CA GLY A 254 -3.03 7.73 17.99
C GLY A 254 -1.67 7.05 17.96
N ARG A 255 -1.45 6.26 16.92
CA ARG A 255 -0.22 5.48 16.73
C ARG A 255 0.24 5.54 15.28
N VAL A 256 1.54 5.46 15.09
CA VAL A 256 2.17 5.43 13.76
C VAL A 256 3.09 4.22 13.68
N CYS A 257 3.01 3.50 12.57
CA CYS A 257 3.94 2.44 12.21
C CYS A 257 4.35 2.61 10.73
N PHE A 258 5.62 2.48 10.44
CA PHE A 258 6.16 2.40 9.09
C PHE A 258 6.92 1.08 8.90
N MET A 259 6.82 0.51 7.70
CA MET A 259 7.50 -0.73 7.30
C MET A 259 8.06 -0.63 5.88
N ALA A 260 9.39 -0.65 5.72
CA ALA A 260 10.05 -0.43 4.44
C ALA A 260 9.93 -1.55 3.39
N PRO A 261 10.07 -2.86 3.69
CA PRO A 261 9.91 -3.87 2.65
C PRO A 261 8.51 -3.86 2.04
N GLY A 262 8.41 -3.93 0.69
CA GLY A 262 7.08 -3.85 0.08
C GLY A 262 7.00 -3.90 -1.43
N HIS A 263 8.10 -3.76 -2.18
CA HIS A 263 8.07 -3.78 -3.63
C HIS A 263 7.76 -5.17 -4.19
N MET A 264 8.27 -6.20 -3.54
CA MET A 264 8.08 -7.58 -3.97
C MET A 264 7.08 -8.31 -3.08
N ILE A 265 6.11 -9.01 -3.68
CA ILE A 265 5.16 -9.83 -2.93
C ILE A 265 5.86 -10.88 -2.08
N SER A 266 6.98 -11.44 -2.56
CA SER A 266 7.79 -12.39 -1.80
C SER A 266 8.41 -11.78 -0.54
N ALA A 267 8.71 -10.48 -0.54
CA ALA A 267 9.16 -9.78 0.66
C ALA A 267 8.01 -9.63 1.66
N LEU A 268 6.81 -9.24 1.19
CA LEU A 268 5.61 -9.12 2.02
C LEU A 268 5.20 -10.45 2.67
N TRP A 269 5.44 -11.58 1.99
CA TRP A 269 5.17 -12.94 2.47
C TRP A 269 6.36 -13.63 3.13
N ASN A 270 7.43 -12.91 3.45
CA ASN A 270 8.46 -13.49 4.30
C ASN A 270 7.87 -13.85 5.67
N PRO A 271 8.00 -15.08 6.18
CA PRO A 271 7.29 -15.53 7.39
C PRO A 271 7.54 -14.69 8.63
N GLU A 272 8.77 -14.17 8.80
CA GLU A 272 9.09 -13.28 9.93
C GLU A 272 8.50 -11.88 9.73
N TYR A 273 8.43 -11.42 8.47
CA TYR A 273 7.79 -10.15 8.14
C TYR A 273 6.27 -10.20 8.26
N GLU A 274 5.61 -11.30 7.84
CA GLU A 274 4.18 -11.52 8.08
C GLU A 274 3.85 -11.51 9.58
N LYS A 275 4.67 -12.20 10.41
CA LYS A 275 4.54 -12.15 11.85
C LYS A 275 4.62 -10.72 12.38
N MET A 276 5.58 -9.94 11.90
CA MET A 276 5.74 -8.52 12.25
C MET A 276 4.51 -7.70 11.84
N GLN A 277 3.97 -7.92 10.63
CA GLN A 277 2.76 -7.26 10.16
C GLN A 277 1.54 -7.58 11.05
N ARG A 278 1.32 -8.86 11.40
CA ARG A 278 0.23 -9.24 12.32
C ARG A 278 0.41 -8.63 13.72
N ASN A 279 1.62 -8.58 14.22
CA ASN A 279 1.93 -7.91 15.48
C ASN A 279 1.65 -6.40 15.40
N ALA A 280 2.00 -5.76 14.27
CA ALA A 280 1.74 -4.33 14.06
C ALA A 280 0.24 -4.03 14.03
N ALA A 281 -0.57 -4.86 13.37
CA ALA A 281 -2.03 -4.71 13.38
C ALA A 281 -2.58 -4.71 14.82
N LYS A 282 -2.18 -5.68 15.64
CA LYS A 282 -2.58 -5.76 17.06
C LYS A 282 -2.13 -4.55 17.86
N TRP A 283 -0.88 -4.12 17.67
CA TRP A 283 -0.36 -2.95 18.38
C TRP A 283 -1.11 -1.68 17.98
N LEU A 284 -1.34 -1.45 16.69
CA LEU A 284 -2.10 -0.31 16.19
C LEU A 284 -3.54 -0.28 16.73
N LEU A 285 -4.15 -1.45 16.91
CA LEU A 285 -5.47 -1.61 17.51
C LEU A 285 -5.48 -1.54 19.05
N ARG A 286 -4.32 -1.44 19.71
CA ARG A 286 -4.15 -1.49 21.18
C ARG A 286 -4.55 -2.84 21.80
N GLU A 287 -4.35 -3.93 21.07
CA GLU A 287 -4.63 -5.31 21.46
C GLU A 287 -3.36 -6.09 21.86
N ALA A 288 -2.20 -5.44 21.89
CA ALA A 288 -0.90 -6.03 22.20
C ALA A 288 -0.19 -5.31 23.34
#